data_a97ffbaf4ecf56d09b11092b9de1a76f
#
_entry.id   a97ffbaf4ecf56d09b11092b9de1a76f
#
_cell.length_a   1.000
_cell.length_b   1.000
_cell.length_c   1.000
_cell.angle_alpha   90.00
_cell.angle_beta   90.00
_cell.angle_gamma   90.00
#
_symmetry.space_group_name_H-M   'P 1'
#
loop_
_entity.id
_entity.type
_entity.pdbx_description
1 polymer ?
#
loop_
_entity_poly.entity_id
_entity_poly.type
_entity_poly.pdbx_seq_one_letter_code
_entity_poly.pdbx_strand_id
1 'polypeptide(L)'
;MKVNCEKGAVTQNYIFFDIADFMIKISFEDINNINLLPSLNIFKSNNKGDYDLLFDLAVNEVLPNSQCAYIHIGTFDTGNGDTVVNRYDNGSYKFYIKDINNNICCELLTNNTFNKCSCKLYGNVNMKRFGLNNALMMMFAFSGSLKGALLIHASAVRKNEYGYAFIAKSGTGKSTHTGLWIKHISGCDLLNDDNPIIRIINDIPYLYGSPWSGKTPCYRKIKTKLGALTRIERANKNSIEKLKPTEALASILPCCSTMKWDSKIYNAICNNVISVIEKVNVYTLHCLPDKNATILCHNQISK
;
A
#
# COMPACT_ATOMS: atom_id res chain seq x y z
N MET A 1 -31.55 6.38 47.92
CA MET A 1 -30.29 5.75 47.47
C MET A 1 -30.17 5.97 45.98
N LYS A 2 -29.33 6.94 45.56
CA LYS A 2 -29.02 7.14 44.14
C LYS A 2 -27.81 6.27 43.82
N VAL A 3 -28.00 5.28 43.00
CA VAL A 3 -26.88 4.48 42.47
C VAL A 3 -26.25 5.30 41.36
N ASN A 4 -25.07 5.91 41.63
CA ASN A 4 -24.24 6.49 40.61
C ASN A 4 -23.59 5.34 39.80
N CYS A 5 -24.07 5.10 38.59
CA CYS A 5 -23.32 4.37 37.61
C CYS A 5 -22.18 5.27 37.11
N GLU A 6 -21.00 5.17 37.70
CA GLU A 6 -19.79 5.67 37.09
C GLU A 6 -19.58 4.88 35.78
N LYS A 7 -19.80 5.57 34.65
CA LYS A 7 -19.27 5.11 33.37
C LYS A 7 -17.77 5.13 33.46
N GLY A 8 -17.16 3.96 33.71
CA GLY A 8 -15.73 3.78 33.63
C GLY A 8 -15.24 4.34 32.29
N ALA A 9 -14.32 5.29 32.35
CA ALA A 9 -13.62 5.81 31.18
C ALA A 9 -12.92 4.63 30.52
N VAL A 10 -13.44 4.19 29.37
CA VAL A 10 -12.75 3.21 28.52
C VAL A 10 -11.46 3.89 28.09
N THR A 11 -10.34 3.46 28.66
CA THR A 11 -9.00 3.87 28.20
C THR A 11 -8.88 3.39 26.77
N GLN A 12 -9.12 4.29 25.82
CA GLN A 12 -8.94 3.98 24.40
C GLN A 12 -7.46 3.75 24.16
N ASN A 13 -7.09 2.47 23.96
CA ASN A 13 -5.76 2.08 23.56
C ASN A 13 -5.58 2.42 22.08
N TYR A 14 -4.85 3.49 21.77
CA TYR A 14 -4.55 3.89 20.41
C TYR A 14 -3.05 4.07 20.20
N ILE A 15 -2.62 3.88 18.97
CA ILE A 15 -1.23 4.04 18.55
C ILE A 15 -1.20 4.84 17.25
N PHE A 16 -0.22 5.73 17.17
CA PHE A 16 0.10 6.46 15.96
C PHE A 16 1.21 5.76 15.18
N PHE A 17 1.09 5.78 13.86
CA PHE A 17 2.11 5.29 12.94
C PHE A 17 2.39 6.35 11.90
N ASP A 18 3.68 6.53 11.59
CA ASP A 18 4.15 7.40 10.52
C ASP A 18 4.60 6.54 9.34
N ILE A 19 3.78 6.53 8.28
CA ILE A 19 4.02 5.77 7.05
C ILE A 19 4.11 6.76 5.89
N ALA A 20 5.26 6.83 5.25
CA ALA A 20 5.53 7.73 4.14
C ALA A 20 5.20 9.20 4.46
N ASP A 21 5.61 9.69 5.63
CA ASP A 21 5.32 11.04 6.16
C ASP A 21 3.80 11.31 6.31
N PHE A 22 2.99 10.29 6.43
CA PHE A 22 1.58 10.39 6.82
C PHE A 22 1.37 9.80 8.21
N MET A 23 0.67 10.55 9.05
CA MET A 23 0.25 10.05 10.35
C MET A 23 -1.06 9.29 10.22
N ILE A 24 -1.10 8.06 10.72
CA ILE A 24 -2.32 7.27 10.88
C ILE A 24 -2.51 6.93 12.35
N LYS A 25 -3.77 6.83 12.78
CA LYS A 25 -4.12 6.40 14.12
C LYS A 25 -4.88 5.09 14.05
N ILE A 26 -4.53 4.15 14.92
CA ILE A 26 -5.25 2.90 15.09
C ILE A 26 -5.64 2.77 16.56
N SER A 27 -6.93 2.62 16.80
CA SER A 27 -7.49 2.37 18.13
C SER A 27 -7.93 0.92 18.24
N PHE A 28 -7.65 0.26 19.38
CA PHE A 28 -7.97 -1.13 19.60
C PHE A 28 -8.89 -1.25 20.82
N GLU A 29 -10.03 -1.91 20.66
CA GLU A 29 -10.88 -2.30 21.79
C GLU A 29 -10.14 -3.37 22.61
N ASP A 30 -9.60 -4.42 21.96
CA ASP A 30 -8.63 -5.34 22.54
C ASP A 30 -7.19 -4.94 22.13
N ILE A 31 -6.40 -4.44 23.09
CA ILE A 31 -5.01 -4.00 22.84
C ILE A 31 -4.10 -5.11 22.33
N ASN A 32 -4.42 -6.38 22.60
CA ASN A 32 -3.62 -7.51 22.11
C ASN A 32 -3.62 -7.60 20.58
N ASN A 33 -4.62 -7.04 19.91
CA ASN A 33 -4.70 -6.99 18.45
C ASN A 33 -3.55 -6.18 17.81
N ILE A 34 -2.83 -5.34 18.57
CA ILE A 34 -1.62 -4.68 18.06
C ILE A 34 -0.53 -5.66 17.66
N ASN A 35 -0.47 -6.81 18.32
CA ASN A 35 0.53 -7.85 18.04
C ASN A 35 0.26 -8.61 16.74
N LEU A 36 -0.90 -8.36 16.10
CA LEU A 36 -1.21 -8.94 14.80
C LEU A 36 -0.30 -8.42 13.68
N LEU A 37 0.26 -7.20 13.82
CA LEU A 37 1.02 -6.53 12.76
C LEU A 37 2.42 -6.12 13.22
N PRO A 38 3.36 -7.07 13.40
CA PRO A 38 4.71 -6.76 13.81
C PRO A 38 5.47 -5.88 12.81
N SER A 39 5.10 -5.90 11.52
CA SER A 39 5.68 -5.06 10.47
C SER A 39 5.47 -3.56 10.70
N LEU A 40 4.44 -3.18 11.44
CA LEU A 40 4.18 -1.78 11.82
C LEU A 40 5.08 -1.26 12.94
N ASN A 41 5.79 -2.11 13.67
CA ASN A 41 6.55 -1.67 14.86
C ASN A 41 7.57 -0.57 14.56
N ILE A 42 8.26 -0.64 13.42
CA ILE A 42 9.26 0.37 13.03
C ILE A 42 8.64 1.70 12.56
N PHE A 43 7.33 1.70 12.29
CA PHE A 43 6.57 2.87 11.86
C PHE A 43 5.85 3.56 13.04
N LYS A 44 5.93 3.01 14.27
CA LYS A 44 5.34 3.64 15.46
C LYS A 44 5.88 5.06 15.64
N SER A 45 4.97 5.98 15.95
CA SER A 45 5.30 7.37 16.29
C SER A 45 5.05 7.60 17.77
N ASN A 46 6.03 8.18 18.45
CA ASN A 46 5.92 8.61 19.85
C ASN A 46 5.27 9.99 19.98
N ASN A 47 5.10 10.69 18.87
CA ASN A 47 4.45 11.99 18.85
C ASN A 47 2.95 11.83 19.13
N LYS A 48 2.44 12.57 20.10
CA LYS A 48 1.02 12.62 20.52
C LYS A 48 0.35 13.96 20.19
N GLY A 49 0.88 14.69 19.20
CA GLY A 49 0.35 16.00 18.81
C GLY A 49 -0.98 15.92 18.06
N ASP A 50 -1.58 17.08 17.82
CA ASP A 50 -2.75 17.22 16.96
C ASP A 50 -2.27 17.18 15.50
N TYR A 51 -2.53 16.08 14.80
CA TYR A 51 -2.08 15.85 13.43
C TYR A 51 -3.24 15.83 12.45
N ASP A 52 -2.99 16.34 11.25
CA ASP A 52 -3.82 16.01 10.08
C ASP A 52 -3.62 14.52 9.75
N LEU A 53 -4.48 13.68 10.33
CA LEU A 53 -4.41 12.24 10.13
C LEU A 53 -4.77 11.89 8.69
N LEU A 54 -4.02 10.98 8.10
CA LEU A 54 -4.42 10.38 6.84
C LEU A 54 -5.74 9.61 7.03
N PHE A 55 -5.79 8.80 8.09
CA PHE A 55 -7.03 8.16 8.56
C PHE A 55 -6.93 7.74 10.04
N ASP A 56 -8.10 7.55 10.65
CA ASP A 56 -8.31 6.96 11.98
C ASP A 56 -9.06 5.63 11.81
N LEU A 57 -8.46 4.51 12.21
CA LEU A 57 -9.04 3.18 12.18
C LEU A 57 -9.35 2.70 13.59
N ALA A 58 -10.61 2.34 13.86
CA ALA A 58 -11.02 1.65 15.08
C ALA A 58 -11.15 0.14 14.81
N VAL A 59 -10.43 -0.67 15.57
CA VAL A 59 -10.55 -2.14 15.57
C VAL A 59 -11.47 -2.53 16.72
N ASN A 60 -12.73 -2.87 16.39
CA ASN A 60 -13.83 -3.05 17.34
C ASN A 60 -14.33 -4.50 17.31
N GLU A 61 -14.95 -4.93 18.41
CA GLU A 61 -15.67 -6.21 18.47
C GLU A 61 -17.05 -6.12 17.79
N VAL A 62 -17.64 -4.92 17.74
CA VAL A 62 -18.93 -4.66 17.09
C VAL A 62 -18.81 -3.46 16.16
N LEU A 63 -19.23 -3.62 14.91
CA LEU A 63 -19.33 -2.49 13.98
C LEU A 63 -20.63 -1.73 14.17
N PRO A 64 -20.64 -0.40 13.92
CA PRO A 64 -21.85 0.38 13.90
C PRO A 64 -22.84 -0.19 12.86
N ASN A 65 -24.10 -0.38 13.27
CA ASN A 65 -25.16 -0.75 12.32
C ASN A 65 -25.47 0.45 11.43
N SER A 66 -25.31 0.30 10.12
CA SER A 66 -25.82 1.26 9.15
C SER A 66 -27.28 0.90 8.82
N GLN A 67 -28.19 1.84 9.01
CA GLN A 67 -29.58 1.71 8.56
C GLN A 67 -29.75 2.15 7.09
N CYS A 68 -28.68 2.60 6.44
CA CYS A 68 -28.71 3.05 5.05
C CYS A 68 -28.86 1.85 4.10
N ALA A 69 -29.60 2.02 3.03
CA ALA A 69 -29.60 1.11 1.91
C ALA A 69 -28.21 1.05 1.27
N TYR A 70 -27.88 -0.06 0.62
CA TYR A 70 -26.62 -0.22 -0.07
C TYR A 70 -26.79 -0.95 -1.40
N ILE A 71 -25.87 -0.72 -2.29
CA ILE A 71 -25.71 -1.47 -3.54
C ILE A 71 -24.48 -2.36 -3.44
N HIS A 72 -24.60 -3.59 -3.95
CA HIS A 72 -23.46 -4.47 -4.13
C HIS A 72 -22.65 -4.01 -5.36
N ILE A 73 -21.39 -3.65 -5.16
CA ILE A 73 -20.49 -3.20 -6.24
C ILE A 73 -19.88 -4.41 -6.96
N GLY A 74 -19.42 -5.40 -6.21
CA GLY A 74 -18.81 -6.60 -6.76
C GLY A 74 -17.94 -7.36 -5.78
N THR A 75 -17.39 -8.47 -6.27
CA THR A 75 -16.37 -9.28 -5.59
C THR A 75 -15.11 -9.24 -6.43
N PHE A 76 -13.99 -8.93 -5.79
CA PHE A 76 -12.70 -8.70 -6.45
C PHE A 76 -11.66 -9.67 -5.89
N ASP A 77 -11.09 -10.48 -6.79
CA ASP A 77 -9.96 -11.36 -6.48
C ASP A 77 -8.71 -10.50 -6.24
N THR A 78 -8.08 -10.67 -5.10
CA THR A 78 -6.84 -9.99 -4.71
C THR A 78 -5.59 -10.85 -4.89
N GLY A 79 -5.75 -12.07 -5.42
CA GLY A 79 -4.68 -13.07 -5.58
C GLY A 79 -4.37 -13.88 -4.30
N ASN A 80 -4.89 -13.44 -3.14
CA ASN A 80 -4.74 -14.12 -1.85
C ASN A 80 -6.09 -14.29 -1.12
N GLY A 81 -7.18 -14.14 -1.85
CA GLY A 81 -8.57 -14.18 -1.39
C GLY A 81 -9.40 -13.08 -2.04
N ASP A 82 -10.65 -12.96 -1.62
CA ASP A 82 -11.61 -12.06 -2.24
C ASP A 82 -11.94 -10.87 -1.34
N THR A 83 -12.24 -9.74 -1.97
CA THR A 83 -12.85 -8.58 -1.29
C THR A 83 -14.21 -8.29 -1.89
N VAL A 84 -15.26 -8.45 -1.08
CA VAL A 84 -16.64 -8.06 -1.44
C VAL A 84 -16.87 -6.62 -1.05
N VAL A 85 -17.42 -5.81 -1.96
CA VAL A 85 -17.59 -4.38 -1.80
C VAL A 85 -19.06 -3.99 -1.91
N ASN A 86 -19.56 -3.32 -0.89
CA ASN A 86 -20.87 -2.68 -0.86
C ASN A 86 -20.71 -1.18 -0.66
N ARG A 87 -21.49 -0.38 -1.39
CA ARG A 87 -21.55 1.09 -1.23
C ARG A 87 -22.90 1.49 -0.69
N TYR A 88 -22.91 2.26 0.37
CA TYR A 88 -24.12 2.84 0.95
C TYR A 88 -24.54 4.15 0.26
N ASP A 89 -25.81 4.51 0.36
CA ASP A 89 -26.37 5.71 -0.27
C ASP A 89 -25.71 7.00 0.22
N ASN A 90 -25.19 7.01 1.45
CA ASN A 90 -24.43 8.13 2.00
C ASN A 90 -22.98 8.22 1.49
N GLY A 91 -22.60 7.34 0.54
CA GLY A 91 -21.27 7.29 -0.07
C GLY A 91 -20.20 6.56 0.75
N SER A 92 -20.55 6.01 1.92
CA SER A 92 -19.66 5.14 2.70
C SER A 92 -19.53 3.75 2.06
N TYR A 93 -18.51 2.98 2.47
CA TYR A 93 -18.27 1.65 1.94
C TYR A 93 -18.16 0.61 3.05
N LYS A 94 -18.64 -0.60 2.77
CA LYS A 94 -18.37 -1.80 3.56
C LYS A 94 -17.64 -2.82 2.71
N PHE A 95 -16.50 -3.27 3.21
CA PHE A 95 -15.67 -4.28 2.60
C PHE A 95 -15.69 -5.55 3.46
N TYR A 96 -15.85 -6.71 2.81
CA TYR A 96 -15.65 -8.02 3.44
C TYR A 96 -14.38 -8.60 2.86
N ILE A 97 -13.33 -8.62 3.66
CA ILE A 97 -12.03 -9.17 3.27
C ILE A 97 -12.02 -10.65 3.64
N LYS A 98 -11.85 -11.51 2.64
CA LYS A 98 -11.92 -12.96 2.75
C LYS A 98 -10.60 -13.60 2.37
N ASP A 99 -10.28 -14.73 3.00
CA ASP A 99 -9.13 -15.56 2.63
C ASP A 99 -9.41 -16.43 1.39
N ILE A 100 -8.42 -17.21 0.96
CA ILE A 100 -8.54 -18.13 -0.19
C ILE A 100 -9.58 -19.24 0.01
N ASN A 101 -10.00 -19.50 1.25
CA ASN A 101 -11.04 -20.46 1.59
C ASN A 101 -12.43 -19.79 1.69
N ASN A 102 -12.53 -18.53 1.25
CA ASN A 102 -13.76 -17.73 1.30
C ASN A 102 -14.27 -17.42 2.72
N ASN A 103 -13.42 -17.55 3.77
CA ASN A 103 -13.76 -17.16 5.12
C ASN A 103 -13.59 -15.66 5.31
N ILE A 104 -14.57 -15.00 5.94
CA ILE A 104 -14.45 -13.59 6.31
C ILE A 104 -13.36 -13.45 7.39
N CYS A 105 -12.34 -12.64 7.09
CA CYS A 105 -11.26 -12.31 8.01
C CYS A 105 -11.43 -10.92 8.62
N CYS A 106 -12.04 -9.99 7.88
CA CYS A 106 -12.31 -8.64 8.34
C CYS A 106 -13.54 -8.06 7.65
N GLU A 107 -14.40 -7.40 8.42
CA GLU A 107 -15.36 -6.43 7.92
C GLU A 107 -14.79 -5.04 8.16
N LEU A 108 -14.67 -4.23 7.11
CA LEU A 108 -14.18 -2.86 7.16
C LEU A 108 -15.28 -1.91 6.72
N LEU A 109 -15.63 -0.96 7.57
CA LEU A 109 -16.58 0.12 7.29
C LEU A 109 -15.83 1.44 7.19
N THR A 110 -16.05 2.22 6.12
CA THR A 110 -15.38 3.50 5.88
C THR A 110 -16.41 4.60 5.68
N ASN A 111 -16.03 5.84 5.97
CA ASN A 111 -16.78 6.98 5.47
C ASN A 111 -16.43 7.26 3.98
N ASN A 112 -17.14 8.22 3.37
CA ASN A 112 -16.98 8.60 1.96
C ASN A 112 -15.65 9.30 1.61
N THR A 113 -14.86 9.70 2.61
CA THR A 113 -13.54 10.35 2.44
C THR A 113 -12.38 9.43 2.84
N PHE A 114 -12.66 8.21 3.27
CA PHE A 114 -11.68 7.20 3.70
C PHE A 114 -10.74 7.67 4.83
N ASN A 115 -11.13 8.69 5.61
CA ASN A 115 -10.33 9.20 6.72
C ASN A 115 -10.82 8.74 8.10
N LYS A 116 -12.02 8.15 8.18
CA LYS A 116 -12.56 7.50 9.38
C LYS A 116 -13.07 6.13 9.01
N CYS A 117 -12.59 5.11 9.71
CA CYS A 117 -12.99 3.74 9.46
C CYS A 117 -13.04 2.92 10.74
N SER A 118 -13.81 1.84 10.68
CA SER A 118 -13.92 0.85 11.75
C SER A 118 -13.83 -0.53 11.14
N CYS A 119 -13.17 -1.47 11.80
CA CYS A 119 -13.16 -2.84 11.34
C CYS A 119 -13.44 -3.82 12.49
N LYS A 120 -14.01 -4.98 12.12
CA LYS A 120 -14.19 -6.13 12.97
C LYS A 120 -13.39 -7.30 12.39
N LEU A 121 -12.63 -7.98 13.25
CA LEU A 121 -11.77 -9.10 12.87
C LEU A 121 -12.42 -10.43 13.22
N TYR A 122 -12.22 -11.43 12.37
CA TYR A 122 -12.82 -12.76 12.50
C TYR A 122 -11.77 -13.86 12.45
N GLY A 123 -12.13 -14.99 13.04
CA GLY A 123 -11.36 -16.23 12.96
C GLY A 123 -10.14 -16.29 13.88
N ASN A 124 -9.19 -17.14 13.51
CA ASN A 124 -7.95 -17.31 14.24
C ASN A 124 -6.94 -16.16 14.02
N VAL A 125 -5.80 -16.22 14.73
CA VAL A 125 -4.76 -15.16 14.66
C VAL A 125 -4.27 -14.88 13.24
N ASN A 126 -4.14 -15.90 12.39
CA ASN A 126 -3.68 -15.72 11.01
C ASN A 126 -4.75 -15.02 10.14
N MET A 127 -6.02 -15.38 10.31
CA MET A 127 -7.14 -14.73 9.64
C MET A 127 -7.27 -13.27 10.09
N LYS A 128 -7.21 -13.00 11.39
CA LYS A 128 -7.24 -11.64 11.96
C LYS A 128 -6.07 -10.81 11.43
N ARG A 129 -4.87 -11.37 11.38
CA ARG A 129 -3.66 -10.71 10.82
C ARG A 129 -3.86 -10.38 9.34
N PHE A 130 -4.31 -11.34 8.55
CA PHE A 130 -4.60 -11.14 7.13
C PHE A 130 -5.65 -10.05 6.92
N GLY A 131 -6.77 -10.12 7.64
CA GLY A 131 -7.86 -9.15 7.54
C GLY A 131 -7.42 -7.72 7.89
N LEU A 132 -6.76 -7.54 9.04
CA LEU A 132 -6.30 -6.22 9.49
C LEU A 132 -5.22 -5.64 8.57
N ASN A 133 -4.26 -6.47 8.12
CA ASN A 133 -3.21 -6.03 7.20
C ASN A 133 -3.79 -5.51 5.88
N ASN A 134 -4.74 -6.25 5.29
CA ASN A 134 -5.39 -5.83 4.03
C ASN A 134 -6.29 -4.60 4.24
N ALA A 135 -7.02 -4.51 5.35
CA ALA A 135 -7.81 -3.33 5.69
C ALA A 135 -6.94 -2.07 5.75
N LEU A 136 -5.80 -2.12 6.44
CA LEU A 136 -4.86 -1.00 6.54
C LEU A 136 -4.25 -0.64 5.18
N MET A 137 -3.87 -1.65 4.38
CA MET A 137 -3.31 -1.45 3.05
C MET A 137 -4.31 -0.74 2.12
N MET A 138 -5.57 -1.18 2.12
CA MET A 138 -6.65 -0.56 1.34
C MET A 138 -6.91 0.87 1.80
N MET A 139 -7.03 1.10 3.12
CA MET A 139 -7.24 2.44 3.67
C MET A 139 -6.11 3.37 3.29
N PHE A 140 -4.85 2.91 3.40
CA PHE A 140 -3.70 3.71 3.00
C PHE A 140 -3.71 4.04 1.49
N ALA A 141 -4.00 3.06 0.64
CA ALA A 141 -4.05 3.26 -0.80
C ALA A 141 -5.11 4.30 -1.21
N PHE A 142 -6.31 4.22 -0.63
CA PHE A 142 -7.42 5.07 -1.03
C PHE A 142 -7.32 6.47 -0.42
N SER A 143 -7.13 6.61 0.89
CA SER A 143 -6.95 7.92 1.51
C SER A 143 -5.66 8.61 1.06
N GLY A 144 -4.58 7.84 0.89
CA GLY A 144 -3.29 8.35 0.39
C GLY A 144 -3.36 8.89 -1.03
N SER A 145 -4.16 8.26 -1.91
CA SER A 145 -4.32 8.73 -3.28
C SER A 145 -4.89 10.15 -3.34
N LEU A 146 -5.79 10.51 -2.43
CA LEU A 146 -6.38 11.84 -2.29
C LEU A 146 -5.37 12.89 -1.78
N LYS A 147 -4.23 12.46 -1.25
CA LYS A 147 -3.15 13.28 -0.70
C LYS A 147 -1.83 13.13 -1.49
N GLY A 148 -1.89 12.69 -2.75
CA GLY A 148 -0.73 12.63 -3.66
C GLY A 148 0.17 11.41 -3.47
N ALA A 149 -0.34 10.31 -2.90
CA ALA A 149 0.41 9.07 -2.76
C ALA A 149 -0.14 7.94 -3.64
N LEU A 150 0.74 7.03 -4.02
CA LEU A 150 0.43 5.79 -4.74
C LEU A 150 1.00 4.61 -3.97
N LEU A 151 0.18 3.63 -3.66
CA LEU A 151 0.65 2.31 -3.24
C LEU A 151 0.77 1.45 -4.50
N ILE A 152 1.99 0.99 -4.80
CA ILE A 152 2.30 0.34 -6.07
C ILE A 152 2.83 -1.09 -5.86
N HIS A 153 2.31 -2.05 -6.63
CA HIS A 153 2.83 -3.41 -6.63
C HIS A 153 4.17 -3.49 -7.40
N ALA A 154 5.27 -3.34 -6.66
CA ALA A 154 6.63 -3.27 -7.18
C ALA A 154 7.64 -3.88 -6.20
N SER A 155 8.79 -4.31 -6.70
CA SER A 155 9.97 -4.53 -5.88
C SER A 155 10.94 -3.36 -6.09
N ALA A 156 11.55 -2.85 -5.02
CA ALA A 156 12.31 -1.63 -5.07
C ALA A 156 13.66 -1.76 -4.37
N VAL A 157 14.68 -1.16 -4.99
CA VAL A 157 16.01 -1.04 -4.43
C VAL A 157 16.38 0.42 -4.19
N ARG A 158 17.30 0.65 -3.26
CA ARG A 158 17.93 1.94 -3.05
C ARG A 158 19.40 1.85 -3.44
N LYS A 159 19.89 2.89 -4.12
CA LYS A 159 21.32 3.14 -4.33
C LYS A 159 21.59 4.62 -4.12
N ASN A 160 22.49 4.94 -3.20
CA ASN A 160 22.75 6.31 -2.78
C ASN A 160 21.47 7.00 -2.30
N GLU A 161 21.13 8.17 -2.88
CA GLU A 161 19.94 8.97 -2.56
C GLU A 161 18.70 8.59 -3.38
N TYR A 162 18.85 7.64 -4.35
CA TYR A 162 17.80 7.31 -5.28
C TYR A 162 17.24 5.90 -5.05
N GLY A 163 15.92 5.79 -5.22
CA GLY A 163 15.20 4.53 -5.26
C GLY A 163 14.78 4.19 -6.69
N TYR A 164 14.83 2.90 -7.02
CA TYR A 164 14.44 2.37 -8.32
C TYR A 164 13.39 1.29 -8.11
N ALA A 165 12.23 1.44 -8.75
CA ALA A 165 11.13 0.50 -8.57
C ALA A 165 10.90 -0.33 -9.85
N PHE A 166 10.75 -1.63 -9.66
CA PHE A 166 10.55 -2.61 -10.71
C PHE A 166 9.13 -3.15 -10.66
N ILE A 167 8.38 -2.94 -11.74
CA ILE A 167 7.00 -3.37 -11.90
C ILE A 167 6.91 -4.51 -12.92
N ALA A 168 6.00 -5.45 -12.69
CA ALA A 168 5.66 -6.53 -13.62
C ALA A 168 4.43 -7.28 -13.12
N LYS A 169 3.85 -8.13 -13.96
CA LYS A 169 2.87 -9.13 -13.52
C LYS A 169 3.46 -10.02 -12.41
N SER A 170 2.61 -10.54 -11.52
CA SER A 170 3.05 -11.48 -10.50
C SER A 170 3.82 -12.66 -11.13
N GLY A 171 4.90 -13.10 -10.49
CA GLY A 171 5.72 -14.21 -10.98
C GLY A 171 6.65 -13.91 -12.17
N THR A 172 6.68 -12.67 -12.71
CA THR A 172 7.56 -12.33 -13.86
C THR A 172 9.04 -12.28 -13.46
N GLY A 173 9.38 -11.88 -12.21
CA GLY A 173 10.76 -11.84 -11.75
C GLY A 173 11.19 -10.52 -11.08
N LYS A 174 10.28 -9.70 -10.57
CA LYS A 174 10.60 -8.46 -9.84
C LYS A 174 11.64 -8.68 -8.74
N SER A 175 11.34 -9.55 -7.78
CA SER A 175 12.25 -9.85 -6.66
C SER A 175 13.56 -10.54 -7.10
N THR A 176 13.53 -11.29 -8.20
CA THR A 176 14.75 -11.83 -8.81
C THR A 176 15.65 -10.71 -9.31
N HIS A 177 15.08 -9.73 -10.02
CA HIS A 177 15.86 -8.61 -10.58
C HIS A 177 16.41 -7.70 -9.47
N THR A 178 15.63 -7.39 -8.42
CA THR A 178 16.13 -6.63 -7.27
C THR A 178 17.23 -7.41 -6.53
N GLY A 179 17.11 -8.73 -6.39
CA GLY A 179 18.15 -9.58 -5.83
C GLY A 179 19.46 -9.54 -6.65
N LEU A 180 19.37 -9.50 -7.97
CA LEU A 180 20.53 -9.33 -8.86
C LEU A 180 21.15 -7.93 -8.73
N TRP A 181 20.33 -6.87 -8.56
CA TRP A 181 20.85 -5.52 -8.27
C TRP A 181 21.67 -5.50 -6.98
N ILE A 182 21.12 -6.05 -5.89
CA ILE A 182 21.82 -6.13 -4.59
C ILE A 182 23.14 -6.91 -4.72
N LYS A 183 23.13 -7.99 -5.51
CA LYS A 183 24.30 -8.86 -5.71
C LYS A 183 25.40 -8.22 -6.55
N HIS A 184 25.04 -7.43 -7.57
CA HIS A 184 25.99 -7.01 -8.62
C HIS A 184 26.24 -5.50 -8.67
N ILE A 185 25.42 -4.68 -8.02
CA ILE A 185 25.59 -3.22 -7.98
C ILE A 185 26.04 -2.82 -6.58
N SER A 186 27.26 -2.34 -6.47
CA SER A 186 27.84 -1.93 -5.19
C SER A 186 27.03 -0.79 -4.55
N GLY A 187 26.81 -0.87 -3.22
CA GLY A 187 26.06 0.13 -2.48
C GLY A 187 24.55 0.11 -2.69
N CYS A 188 24.03 -0.96 -3.32
CA CYS A 188 22.61 -1.18 -3.52
C CYS A 188 22.02 -2.02 -2.37
N ASP A 189 20.86 -1.64 -1.85
CA ASP A 189 20.11 -2.42 -0.86
C ASP A 189 18.61 -2.50 -1.21
N LEU A 190 17.91 -3.47 -0.61
CA LEU A 190 16.48 -3.63 -0.79
C LEU A 190 15.74 -2.52 -0.03
N LEU A 191 14.86 -1.80 -0.71
CA LEU A 191 14.03 -0.76 -0.11
C LEU A 191 12.69 -1.34 0.34
N ASN A 192 12.03 -2.08 -0.53
CA ASN A 192 10.78 -2.81 -0.26
C ASN A 192 10.57 -3.90 -1.32
N ASP A 193 9.93 -5.00 -0.93
CA ASP A 193 9.60 -6.09 -1.87
C ASP A 193 8.10 -6.36 -1.80
N ASP A 194 7.32 -5.64 -2.56
CA ASP A 194 5.90 -5.85 -2.91
C ASP A 194 5.07 -4.56 -3.01
N ASN A 195 5.06 -3.70 -1.97
CA ASN A 195 4.19 -2.53 -1.91
C ASN A 195 4.91 -1.25 -1.42
N PRO A 196 5.95 -0.77 -2.13
CA PRO A 196 6.52 0.55 -1.84
C PRO A 196 5.49 1.64 -2.11
N ILE A 197 5.74 2.81 -1.52
CA ILE A 197 4.86 3.97 -1.67
C ILE A 197 5.59 5.04 -2.48
N ILE A 198 4.93 5.59 -3.49
CA ILE A 198 5.40 6.77 -4.21
C ILE A 198 4.60 7.98 -3.72
N ARG A 199 5.28 9.08 -3.45
CA ARG A 199 4.64 10.32 -3.02
C ARG A 199 5.33 11.52 -3.65
N ILE A 200 4.54 12.49 -4.15
CA ILE A 200 5.08 13.75 -4.67
C ILE A 200 4.99 14.80 -3.56
N ILE A 201 6.13 15.36 -3.19
CA ILE A 201 6.24 16.41 -2.17
C ILE A 201 7.06 17.56 -2.75
N ASN A 202 6.49 18.75 -2.75
CA ASN A 202 7.13 19.94 -3.32
C ASN A 202 7.68 19.67 -4.73
N ASP A 203 6.86 19.04 -5.54
CA ASP A 203 7.14 18.71 -6.95
C ASP A 203 8.23 17.65 -7.17
N ILE A 204 8.71 17.00 -6.11
CA ILE A 204 9.72 15.95 -6.16
C ILE A 204 9.05 14.60 -5.84
N PRO A 205 9.16 13.59 -6.72
CA PRO A 205 8.69 12.25 -6.44
C PRO A 205 9.68 11.50 -5.53
N TYR A 206 9.16 10.98 -4.43
CA TYR A 206 9.88 10.16 -3.48
C TYR A 206 9.35 8.73 -3.49
N LEU A 207 10.24 7.79 -3.22
CA LEU A 207 9.95 6.38 -3.02
C LEU A 207 10.20 6.03 -1.55
N TYR A 208 9.22 5.38 -0.93
CA TYR A 208 9.26 5.00 0.47
C TYR A 208 9.17 3.50 0.63
N GLY A 209 9.83 2.99 1.67
CA GLY A 209 9.50 1.68 2.23
C GLY A 209 8.14 1.72 2.93
N SER A 210 7.57 0.55 3.12
CA SER A 210 6.23 0.40 3.71
C SER A 210 6.16 -0.77 4.69
N PRO A 211 5.10 -0.87 5.50
CA PRO A 211 4.88 -2.04 6.35
C PRO A 211 4.35 -3.26 5.58
N TRP A 212 4.13 -3.15 4.27
CA TRP A 212 3.65 -4.21 3.41
C TRP A 212 4.77 -4.74 2.53
N SER A 213 5.06 -6.03 2.67
CA SER A 213 6.12 -6.71 1.92
C SER A 213 5.64 -8.08 1.48
N GLY A 214 6.23 -8.59 0.39
CA GLY A 214 5.89 -9.89 -0.18
C GLY A 214 6.63 -11.05 0.50
N LYS A 215 7.16 -11.96 -0.33
CA LYS A 215 7.86 -13.16 0.15
C LYS A 215 9.15 -12.85 0.92
N THR A 216 9.81 -11.74 0.60
CA THR A 216 10.99 -11.26 1.31
C THR A 216 10.57 -10.20 2.30
N PRO A 217 10.51 -10.49 3.62
CA PRO A 217 10.18 -9.49 4.63
C PRO A 217 11.16 -8.31 4.57
N CYS A 218 10.66 -7.15 4.19
CA CYS A 218 11.44 -5.92 4.09
C CYS A 218 10.60 -4.72 4.51
N TYR A 219 10.56 -4.50 5.81
CA TYR A 219 9.83 -3.41 6.43
C TYR A 219 10.81 -2.32 6.81
N ARG A 220 10.82 -1.20 6.08
CA ARG A 220 11.81 -0.14 6.30
C ARG A 220 11.16 1.23 6.25
N LYS A 221 11.44 2.05 7.27
CA LYS A 221 11.05 3.46 7.29
C LYS A 221 12.12 4.30 6.58
N ILE A 222 12.19 4.19 5.26
CA ILE A 222 13.17 4.84 4.41
C ILE A 222 12.44 5.70 3.37
N LYS A 223 13.03 6.85 3.05
CA LYS A 223 12.62 7.80 2.02
C LYS A 223 13.81 8.06 1.09
N THR A 224 13.59 7.96 -0.21
CA THR A 224 14.58 8.28 -1.25
C THR A 224 13.93 9.06 -2.37
N LYS A 225 14.69 9.80 -3.17
CA LYS A 225 14.17 10.35 -4.43
C LYS A 225 13.88 9.20 -5.39
N LEU A 226 12.76 9.24 -6.09
CA LEU A 226 12.47 8.24 -7.13
C LEU A 226 13.34 8.51 -8.36
N GLY A 227 14.24 7.58 -8.68
CA GLY A 227 15.16 7.69 -9.82
C GLY A 227 14.52 7.27 -11.13
N ALA A 228 13.91 6.08 -11.14
CA ALA A 228 13.20 5.53 -12.29
C ALA A 228 12.18 4.46 -11.88
N LEU A 229 11.21 4.22 -12.79
CA LEU A 229 10.33 3.06 -12.79
C LEU A 229 10.68 2.18 -13.99
N THR A 230 10.78 0.86 -13.77
CA THR A 230 11.14 -0.07 -14.84
C THR A 230 10.20 -1.25 -14.86
N ARG A 231 9.51 -1.43 -15.99
CA ARG A 231 8.71 -2.62 -16.26
C ARG A 231 9.63 -3.75 -16.72
N ILE A 232 9.52 -4.91 -16.07
CA ILE A 232 10.28 -6.10 -16.43
C ILE A 232 9.45 -7.00 -17.32
N GLU A 233 10.03 -7.42 -18.44
CA GLU A 233 9.48 -8.42 -19.34
C GLU A 233 10.51 -9.50 -19.62
N ARG A 234 10.09 -10.76 -19.59
CA ARG A 234 10.98 -11.88 -19.94
C ARG A 234 11.23 -11.88 -21.45
N ALA A 235 12.49 -12.02 -21.83
CA ALA A 235 12.90 -12.08 -23.24
C ALA A 235 14.13 -12.97 -23.39
N ASN A 236 14.43 -13.36 -24.64
CA ASN A 236 15.60 -14.16 -24.97
C ASN A 236 16.86 -13.31 -25.15
N LYS A 237 16.75 -11.97 -25.07
CA LYS A 237 17.84 -11.01 -25.24
C LYS A 237 17.60 -9.82 -24.32
N ASN A 238 18.68 -9.32 -23.71
CA ASN A 238 18.62 -8.14 -22.86
C ASN A 238 18.55 -6.85 -23.70
N SER A 239 17.54 -6.05 -23.49
CA SER A 239 17.39 -4.69 -24.04
C SER A 239 16.57 -3.83 -23.10
N ILE A 240 16.77 -2.54 -23.13
CA ILE A 240 16.02 -1.56 -22.34
C ILE A 240 15.65 -0.37 -23.22
N GLU A 241 14.42 0.07 -23.08
CA GLU A 241 13.89 1.23 -23.81
C GLU A 241 13.11 2.16 -22.87
N LYS A 242 13.18 3.45 -23.16
CA LYS A 242 12.40 4.47 -22.46
C LYS A 242 10.99 4.51 -23.05
N LEU A 243 9.97 4.45 -22.20
CA LEU A 243 8.58 4.51 -22.61
C LEU A 243 8.13 5.93 -22.90
N LYS A 244 7.23 6.07 -23.88
CA LYS A 244 6.45 7.29 -24.09
C LYS A 244 5.42 7.46 -22.95
N PRO A 245 4.93 8.70 -22.67
CA PRO A 245 4.01 8.94 -21.56
C PRO A 245 2.77 8.04 -21.54
N THR A 246 2.16 7.77 -22.69
CA THR A 246 0.97 6.91 -22.79
C THR A 246 1.29 5.43 -22.46
N GLU A 247 2.44 4.93 -22.91
CA GLU A 247 2.92 3.57 -22.63
C GLU A 247 3.29 3.45 -21.14
N ALA A 248 3.90 4.48 -20.56
CA ALA A 248 4.25 4.57 -19.15
C ALA A 248 2.98 4.53 -18.28
N LEU A 249 1.93 5.31 -18.63
CA LEU A 249 0.65 5.28 -17.94
C LEU A 249 0.02 3.88 -17.98
N ALA A 250 -0.03 3.26 -19.16
CA ALA A 250 -0.56 1.91 -19.35
C ALA A 250 0.24 0.84 -18.57
N SER A 251 1.52 1.09 -18.30
CA SER A 251 2.40 0.18 -17.55
C SER A 251 2.25 0.33 -16.03
N ILE A 252 2.11 1.58 -15.52
CA ILE A 252 2.12 1.87 -14.08
C ILE A 252 0.72 1.71 -13.48
N LEU A 253 -0.31 2.23 -14.13
CA LEU A 253 -1.67 2.28 -13.57
C LEU A 253 -2.21 0.91 -13.13
N PRO A 254 -2.00 -0.20 -13.87
CA PRO A 254 -2.43 -1.52 -13.44
C PRO A 254 -1.67 -2.06 -12.20
N CYS A 255 -0.53 -1.47 -11.87
CA CYS A 255 0.27 -1.85 -10.71
C CYS A 255 -0.12 -1.07 -9.45
N CYS A 256 -0.97 -0.05 -9.56
CA CYS A 256 -1.45 0.73 -8.42
C CYS A 256 -2.68 0.07 -7.80
N SER A 257 -2.79 0.13 -6.46
CA SER A 257 -4.01 -0.25 -5.76
C SER A 257 -5.12 0.76 -6.06
N THR A 258 -6.19 0.33 -6.73
CA THR A 258 -7.24 1.21 -7.28
C THR A 258 -8.65 0.80 -6.89
N MET A 259 -9.58 1.80 -6.91
CA MET A 259 -11.04 1.60 -6.86
C MET A 259 -11.66 2.12 -8.16
N LYS A 260 -11.78 1.27 -9.19
CA LYS A 260 -12.26 1.69 -10.51
C LYS A 260 -13.73 2.15 -10.52
N TRP A 261 -14.51 1.73 -9.55
CA TRP A 261 -15.92 2.10 -9.38
C TRP A 261 -16.13 3.41 -8.60
N ASP A 262 -15.11 3.93 -7.95
CA ASP A 262 -15.12 5.25 -7.29
C ASP A 262 -14.35 6.24 -8.14
N SER A 263 -15.05 7.12 -8.84
CA SER A 263 -14.44 8.08 -9.76
C SER A 263 -13.47 9.04 -9.07
N LYS A 264 -13.75 9.44 -7.80
CA LYS A 264 -12.89 10.35 -7.04
C LYS A 264 -11.54 9.70 -6.76
N ILE A 265 -11.54 8.47 -6.25
CA ILE A 265 -10.31 7.71 -5.96
C ILE A 265 -9.58 7.36 -7.24
N TYR A 266 -10.30 6.87 -8.27
CA TYR A 266 -9.67 6.47 -9.52
C TYR A 266 -9.01 7.65 -10.24
N ASN A 267 -9.70 8.80 -10.33
CA ASN A 267 -9.14 10.02 -10.92
C ASN A 267 -7.93 10.53 -10.14
N ALA A 268 -7.97 10.49 -8.81
CA ALA A 268 -6.81 10.87 -7.99
C ALA A 268 -5.59 9.98 -8.29
N ILE A 269 -5.78 8.67 -8.40
CA ILE A 269 -4.70 7.73 -8.75
C ILE A 269 -4.17 8.01 -10.17
N CYS A 270 -5.05 8.20 -11.16
CA CYS A 270 -4.63 8.55 -12.52
C CYS A 270 -3.80 9.84 -12.56
N ASN A 271 -4.26 10.91 -11.88
CA ASN A 271 -3.55 12.16 -11.80
C ASN A 271 -2.18 12.01 -11.11
N ASN A 272 -2.11 11.25 -10.01
CA ASN A 272 -0.84 10.99 -9.34
C ASN A 272 0.14 10.22 -10.24
N VAL A 273 -0.34 9.23 -11.00
CA VAL A 273 0.50 8.49 -11.97
C VAL A 273 1.00 9.41 -13.06
N ILE A 274 0.15 10.28 -13.63
CA ILE A 274 0.53 11.27 -14.64
C ILE A 274 1.62 12.19 -14.07
N SER A 275 1.42 12.73 -12.87
CA SER A 275 2.40 13.59 -12.21
C SER A 275 3.74 12.91 -11.95
N VAL A 276 3.76 11.58 -11.68
CA VAL A 276 5.01 10.82 -11.57
C VAL A 276 5.69 10.68 -12.92
N ILE A 277 4.94 10.36 -13.99
CA ILE A 277 5.49 10.17 -15.35
C ILE A 277 6.11 11.46 -15.90
N GLU A 278 5.55 12.62 -15.58
CA GLU A 278 6.09 13.92 -15.98
C GLU A 278 7.47 14.22 -15.37
N LYS A 279 7.81 13.60 -14.23
CA LYS A 279 9.00 13.89 -13.42
C LYS A 279 10.05 12.79 -13.44
N VAL A 280 9.63 11.57 -13.73
CA VAL A 280 10.49 10.37 -13.66
C VAL A 280 10.40 9.56 -14.95
N ASN A 281 11.55 9.19 -15.47
CA ASN A 281 11.59 8.32 -16.64
C ASN A 281 11.08 6.92 -16.30
N VAL A 282 10.31 6.35 -17.22
CA VAL A 282 9.79 5.00 -17.15
C VAL A 282 10.38 4.19 -18.30
N TYR A 283 10.76 2.95 -18.00
CA TYR A 283 11.44 2.07 -18.95
C TYR A 283 10.75 0.71 -19.02
N THR A 284 10.93 0.01 -20.14
CA THR A 284 10.73 -1.44 -20.22
C THR A 284 12.09 -2.11 -20.36
N LEU A 285 12.37 -3.06 -19.49
CA LEU A 285 13.51 -3.94 -19.54
C LEU A 285 13.05 -5.31 -20.02
N HIS A 286 13.41 -5.66 -21.24
CA HIS A 286 13.31 -7.01 -21.78
C HIS A 286 14.55 -7.77 -21.35
N CYS A 287 14.42 -8.86 -20.60
CA CYS A 287 15.62 -9.46 -20.01
C CYS A 287 15.55 -10.94 -19.70
N LEU A 288 16.75 -11.52 -19.66
CA LEU A 288 17.10 -12.74 -18.95
C LEU A 288 17.33 -12.43 -17.46
N PRO A 289 17.16 -13.39 -16.55
CA PRO A 289 17.46 -13.22 -15.13
C PRO A 289 18.97 -13.34 -14.86
N ASP A 290 19.79 -12.44 -15.42
CA ASP A 290 21.24 -12.50 -15.36
C ASP A 290 21.91 -11.19 -14.94
N LYS A 291 23.24 -11.24 -14.73
CA LYS A 291 24.07 -10.10 -14.37
C LYS A 291 24.06 -9.02 -15.45
N ASN A 292 24.05 -9.42 -16.73
CA ASN A 292 24.15 -8.47 -17.84
C ASN A 292 22.87 -7.61 -17.93
N ALA A 293 21.69 -8.19 -17.70
CA ALA A 293 20.44 -7.46 -17.58
C ALA A 293 20.52 -6.40 -16.49
N THR A 294 21.10 -6.75 -15.34
CA THR A 294 21.25 -5.84 -14.21
C THR A 294 22.17 -4.67 -14.52
N ILE A 295 23.33 -4.94 -15.13
CA ILE A 295 24.30 -3.90 -15.52
C ILE A 295 23.69 -2.99 -16.58
N LEU A 296 23.04 -3.56 -17.61
CA LEU A 296 22.37 -2.81 -18.65
C LEU A 296 21.32 -1.86 -18.05
N CYS A 297 20.47 -2.39 -17.18
CA CYS A 297 19.44 -1.61 -16.52
C CYS A 297 20.05 -0.49 -15.68
N HIS A 298 21.02 -0.82 -14.82
CA HIS A 298 21.69 0.14 -13.96
C HIS A 298 22.33 1.29 -14.76
N ASN A 299 23.09 0.98 -15.83
CA ASN A 299 23.75 2.00 -16.64
C ASN A 299 22.76 2.94 -17.34
N GLN A 300 21.57 2.46 -17.66
CA GLN A 300 20.54 3.24 -18.36
C GLN A 300 19.73 4.12 -17.42
N ILE A 301 19.41 3.66 -16.20
CA ILE A 301 18.42 4.33 -15.35
C ILE A 301 19.04 5.04 -14.14
N SER A 302 20.30 4.76 -13.79
CA SER A 302 20.91 5.34 -12.58
C SER A 302 21.24 6.81 -12.72
N LYS A 303 21.07 7.52 -11.60
CA LYS A 303 21.39 8.94 -11.41
C LYS A 303 22.55 9.07 -10.44
#